data_b523587c31bffb0ef3d7c278fd9b4184
#
_entry.id   b523587c31bffb0ef3d7c278fd9b4184
#
_cell.length_a   1.000
_cell.length_b   1.000
_cell.length_c   1.000
_cell.angle_alpha   90.00
_cell.angle_beta   90.00
_cell.angle_gamma   90.00
#
_symmetry.space_group_name_H-M   'P 1'
#
loop_
_entity.id
_entity.type
_entity.pdbx_description
1 polymer ?
#
loop_
_entity_poly.entity_id
_entity_poly.type
_entity_poly.pdbx_seq_one_letter_code
_entity_poly.pdbx_strand_id
1 'polypeptide(L)'
;MEATEPAQYQVSDQGYTITLTDYYATNQAIFLGVKMESEEGFPEMSADSDGKSQIMIATLEEYSFRSGDPVHGGRALVGQIVDGHTFCGLIRIDYKSIQTGNQGYYEQIPEDMTLQLEIPYFFLYPKGASKETVRGSWKFPEFSIAQSDKEMQVIEIGETNEAGFGLEKIEVSPVELTVYDIFPEDHLV
;
A
#
# COMPACT_ATOMS: atom_id res chain seq x y z
N MET A 1 -21.87 16.49 7.48
CA MET A 1 -20.75 16.38 6.53
C MET A 1 -21.05 15.13 5.74
N GLU A 2 -21.46 15.29 4.48
CA GLU A 2 -21.73 14.17 3.59
C GLU A 2 -20.39 13.45 3.34
N ALA A 3 -20.36 12.17 3.62
CA ALA A 3 -19.27 11.32 3.17
C ALA A 3 -19.35 11.32 1.64
N THR A 4 -18.38 11.92 0.99
CA THR A 4 -18.20 11.79 -0.45
C THR A 4 -17.97 10.31 -0.71
N GLU A 5 -18.87 9.66 -1.45
CA GLU A 5 -18.63 8.27 -1.85
C GLU A 5 -17.28 8.22 -2.57
N PRO A 6 -16.37 7.33 -2.17
CA PRO A 6 -15.08 7.22 -2.84
C PRO A 6 -15.34 6.89 -4.30
N ALA A 7 -14.75 7.69 -5.19
CA ALA A 7 -14.84 7.42 -6.61
C ALA A 7 -14.20 6.05 -6.88
N GLN A 8 -14.99 5.08 -7.27
CA GLN A 8 -14.49 3.77 -7.68
C GLN A 8 -13.86 3.92 -9.06
N TYR A 9 -12.56 3.72 -9.15
CA TYR A 9 -11.84 3.71 -10.43
C TYR A 9 -11.65 2.28 -10.87
N GLN A 10 -12.09 1.97 -12.08
CA GLN A 10 -12.03 0.62 -12.65
C GLN A 10 -11.32 0.65 -14.00
N VAL A 11 -10.39 -0.28 -14.18
CA VAL A 11 -9.64 -0.45 -15.44
C VAL A 11 -9.55 -1.94 -15.75
N SER A 12 -9.84 -2.31 -17.00
CA SER A 12 -9.80 -3.69 -17.48
C SER A 12 -8.77 -3.85 -18.58
N ASP A 13 -7.94 -4.89 -18.48
CA ASP A 13 -7.00 -5.32 -19.50
C ASP A 13 -6.66 -6.80 -19.29
N GLN A 14 -6.30 -7.53 -20.37
CA GLN A 14 -5.83 -8.92 -20.34
C GLN A 14 -6.76 -9.89 -19.56
N GLY A 15 -8.07 -9.68 -19.59
CA GLY A 15 -9.03 -10.54 -18.86
C GLY A 15 -9.07 -10.27 -17.35
N TYR A 16 -8.41 -9.22 -16.87
CA TYR A 16 -8.45 -8.80 -15.49
C TYR A 16 -9.02 -7.38 -15.36
N THR A 17 -9.91 -7.21 -14.43
CA THR A 17 -10.48 -5.92 -14.05
C THR A 17 -9.97 -5.54 -12.67
N ILE A 18 -9.30 -4.40 -12.56
CA ILE A 18 -8.80 -3.87 -11.29
C ILE A 18 -9.62 -2.64 -10.91
N THR A 19 -10.17 -2.66 -9.72
CA THR A 19 -10.96 -1.57 -9.14
C THR A 19 -10.28 -1.06 -7.88
N LEU A 20 -10.01 0.24 -7.81
CA LEU A 20 -9.68 0.92 -6.57
C LEU A 20 -11.02 1.25 -5.87
N THR A 21 -11.25 0.64 -4.71
CA THR A 21 -12.54 0.73 -4.01
C THR A 21 -12.63 1.92 -3.08
N ASP A 22 -11.55 2.17 -2.36
CA ASP A 22 -11.42 3.28 -1.42
C ASP A 22 -9.94 3.58 -1.16
N TYR A 23 -9.67 4.64 -0.43
CA TYR A 23 -8.33 4.93 0.05
C TYR A 23 -8.36 5.52 1.46
N TYR A 24 -7.25 5.36 2.16
CA TYR A 24 -6.99 5.99 3.44
C TYR A 24 -5.54 6.47 3.46
N ALA A 25 -5.33 7.73 3.83
CA ALA A 25 -3.99 8.30 3.92
C ALA A 25 -3.71 8.77 5.35
N THR A 26 -2.59 8.33 5.89
CA THR A 26 -2.06 8.77 7.19
C THR A 26 -0.89 9.73 6.96
N ASN A 27 -0.21 10.12 8.03
CA ASN A 27 1.06 10.83 7.95
C ASN A 27 2.25 9.91 7.58
N GLN A 28 2.04 8.59 7.42
CA GLN A 28 3.10 7.63 7.12
C GLN A 28 2.93 6.92 5.78
N ALA A 29 1.70 6.63 5.38
CA ALA A 29 1.41 5.83 4.20
C ALA A 29 0.04 6.12 3.59
N ILE A 30 -0.10 5.77 2.31
CA ILE A 30 -1.37 5.67 1.61
C ILE A 30 -1.76 4.20 1.57
N PHE A 31 -3.00 3.92 1.88
CA PHE A 31 -3.63 2.60 1.77
C PHE A 31 -4.69 2.66 0.68
N LEU A 32 -4.60 1.75 -0.29
CA LEU A 32 -5.55 1.64 -1.39
C LEU A 32 -6.26 0.30 -1.29
N GLY A 33 -7.57 0.32 -1.14
CA GLY A 33 -8.42 -0.85 -1.27
C GLY A 33 -8.49 -1.28 -2.74
N VAL A 34 -8.24 -2.56 -3.02
CA VAL A 34 -8.19 -3.10 -4.37
C VAL A 34 -9.08 -4.34 -4.48
N LYS A 35 -9.95 -4.33 -5.47
CA LYS A 35 -10.66 -5.50 -5.96
C LYS A 35 -10.10 -5.87 -7.33
N MET A 36 -9.69 -7.12 -7.51
CA MET A 36 -9.25 -7.63 -8.80
C MET A 36 -10.16 -8.79 -9.22
N GLU A 37 -10.72 -8.71 -10.42
CA GLU A 37 -11.59 -9.72 -10.99
C GLU A 37 -10.91 -10.36 -12.19
N SER A 38 -10.97 -11.71 -12.28
CA SER A 38 -10.46 -12.48 -13.41
C SER A 38 -11.60 -13.11 -14.18
N GLU A 39 -11.64 -12.93 -15.50
CA GLU A 39 -12.67 -13.55 -16.36
C GLU A 39 -12.58 -15.08 -16.34
N GLU A 40 -11.38 -15.63 -16.33
CA GLU A 40 -11.13 -17.08 -16.30
C GLU A 40 -11.06 -17.67 -14.89
N GLY A 41 -11.02 -16.81 -13.87
CA GLY A 41 -10.79 -17.18 -12.47
C GLY A 41 -9.30 -17.18 -12.13
N PHE A 42 -9.03 -17.14 -10.82
CA PHE A 42 -7.68 -17.27 -10.28
C PHE A 42 -7.31 -18.75 -10.11
N PRO A 43 -6.05 -19.12 -10.37
CA PRO A 43 -5.56 -20.45 -10.01
C PRO A 43 -5.59 -20.63 -8.48
N GLU A 44 -5.52 -21.87 -8.01
CA GLU A 44 -5.28 -22.10 -6.58
C GLU A 44 -3.92 -21.48 -6.20
N MET A 45 -3.97 -20.42 -5.40
CA MET A 45 -2.79 -19.63 -5.03
C MET A 45 -2.06 -20.23 -3.84
N SER A 46 -0.74 -20.02 -3.82
CA SER A 46 0.03 -20.23 -2.59
C SER A 46 -0.44 -19.25 -1.53
N ALA A 47 -0.60 -19.74 -0.31
CA ALA A 47 -0.92 -18.93 0.85
C ALA A 47 0.34 -18.67 1.68
N ASP A 48 0.38 -17.52 2.34
CA ASP A 48 1.39 -17.23 3.37
C ASP A 48 1.11 -17.99 4.69
N SER A 49 1.90 -17.71 5.73
CA SER A 49 1.74 -18.33 7.06
C SER A 49 0.37 -18.06 7.69
N ASP A 50 -0.30 -16.99 7.28
CA ASP A 50 -1.60 -16.56 7.81
C ASP A 50 -2.77 -17.05 6.95
N GLY A 51 -2.48 -17.85 5.91
CA GLY A 51 -3.47 -18.38 4.98
C GLY A 51 -3.97 -17.36 3.95
N LYS A 52 -3.29 -16.23 3.80
CA LYS A 52 -3.64 -15.19 2.84
C LYS A 52 -2.92 -15.41 1.52
N SER A 53 -3.64 -15.19 0.42
CA SER A 53 -3.03 -15.15 -0.92
C SER A 53 -2.34 -13.83 -1.14
N GLN A 54 -1.24 -13.85 -1.87
CA GLN A 54 -0.46 -12.66 -2.17
C GLN A 54 -0.32 -12.49 -3.68
N ILE A 55 -0.60 -11.28 -4.16
CA ILE A 55 -0.31 -10.85 -5.52
C ILE A 55 0.75 -9.76 -5.45
N MET A 56 1.85 -9.94 -6.16
CA MET A 56 2.88 -8.91 -6.29
C MET A 56 2.60 -8.09 -7.53
N ILE A 57 2.43 -6.80 -7.36
CA ILE A 57 2.22 -5.87 -8.47
C ILE A 57 3.45 -5.00 -8.67
N ALA A 58 3.72 -4.63 -9.91
CA ALA A 58 4.62 -3.54 -10.23
C ALA A 58 3.76 -2.29 -10.47
N THR A 59 4.15 -1.18 -9.87
CA THR A 59 3.43 0.08 -9.97
C THR A 59 4.32 1.19 -10.49
N LEU A 60 3.72 2.09 -11.26
CA LEU A 60 4.24 3.41 -11.57
C LEU A 60 3.35 4.42 -10.84
N GLU A 61 3.95 5.29 -10.04
CA GLU A 61 3.23 6.24 -9.21
C GLU A 61 3.75 7.65 -9.47
N GLU A 62 2.86 8.58 -9.76
CA GLU A 62 3.18 10.01 -9.87
C GLU A 62 2.42 10.80 -8.81
N TYR A 63 3.10 11.74 -8.16
CA TYR A 63 2.55 12.61 -7.13
C TYR A 63 2.68 14.07 -7.53
N SER A 64 1.63 14.87 -7.38
CA SER A 64 1.62 16.28 -7.79
C SER A 64 2.55 17.18 -6.97
N PHE A 65 2.87 16.81 -5.74
CA PHE A 65 3.82 17.54 -4.90
C PHE A 65 5.27 17.19 -5.18
N ARG A 66 5.51 16.35 -6.17
CA ARG A 66 6.83 15.86 -6.53
C ARG A 66 7.14 16.20 -7.98
N SER A 67 8.18 17.00 -8.19
CA SER A 67 8.80 17.13 -9.51
C SER A 67 9.88 16.04 -9.63
N GLY A 68 9.72 15.08 -10.50
CA GLY A 68 10.72 14.02 -10.71
C GLY A 68 10.14 12.81 -11.41
N ASP A 69 11.03 11.88 -11.73
CA ASP A 69 10.66 10.65 -12.42
C ASP A 69 9.72 9.77 -11.56
N PRO A 70 8.79 9.06 -12.19
CA PRO A 70 7.90 8.14 -11.50
C PRO A 70 8.69 7.10 -10.70
N VAL A 71 8.22 6.76 -9.51
CA VAL A 71 8.84 5.74 -8.69
C VAL A 71 8.37 4.39 -9.17
N HIS A 72 9.31 3.60 -9.68
CA HIS A 72 9.07 2.20 -10.01
C HIS A 72 9.23 1.37 -8.74
N GLY A 73 8.19 0.65 -8.36
CA GLY A 73 8.25 -0.23 -7.21
C GLY A 73 7.37 -1.44 -7.37
N GLY A 74 7.80 -2.57 -6.80
CA GLY A 74 6.92 -3.70 -6.57
C GLY A 74 6.18 -3.49 -5.25
N ARG A 75 4.88 -3.73 -5.26
CA ARG A 75 4.05 -3.71 -4.07
C ARG A 75 3.43 -5.08 -3.86
N ALA A 76 3.30 -5.47 -2.62
CA ALA A 76 2.50 -6.62 -2.28
C ALA A 76 1.05 -6.18 -2.14
N LEU A 77 0.19 -6.79 -2.94
CA LEU A 77 -1.26 -6.72 -2.75
C LEU A 77 -1.64 -7.90 -1.86
N VAL A 78 -1.77 -7.63 -0.58
CA VAL A 78 -2.10 -8.64 0.43
C VAL A 78 -3.61 -8.70 0.61
N GLY A 79 -4.17 -9.90 0.46
CA GLY A 79 -5.63 -10.07 0.54
C GLY A 79 -6.04 -11.54 0.44
N GLN A 80 -7.23 -11.75 -0.10
CA GLN A 80 -7.77 -13.10 -0.25
C GLN A 80 -8.64 -13.22 -1.51
N ILE A 81 -8.67 -14.42 -2.07
CA ILE A 81 -9.64 -14.82 -3.10
C ILE A 81 -10.95 -15.12 -2.41
N VAL A 82 -12.01 -14.41 -2.77
CA VAL A 82 -13.32 -14.52 -2.11
C VAL A 82 -14.28 -15.49 -2.80
N ASP A 83 -14.16 -15.69 -4.12
CA ASP A 83 -15.09 -16.55 -4.88
C ASP A 83 -14.46 -17.25 -6.11
N GLY A 84 -13.14 -17.39 -6.14
CA GLY A 84 -12.41 -17.98 -7.27
C GLY A 84 -12.19 -17.04 -8.46
N HIS A 85 -13.02 -16.04 -8.64
CA HIS A 85 -12.90 -15.01 -9.68
C HIS A 85 -12.53 -13.64 -9.14
N THR A 86 -12.67 -13.44 -7.84
CA THR A 86 -12.49 -12.14 -7.18
C THR A 86 -11.43 -12.24 -6.11
N PHE A 87 -10.44 -11.37 -6.19
CA PHE A 87 -9.46 -11.12 -5.15
C PHE A 87 -9.72 -9.73 -4.53
N CYS A 88 -9.77 -9.65 -3.21
CA CYS A 88 -9.85 -8.39 -2.47
C CYS A 88 -8.61 -8.22 -1.61
N GLY A 89 -7.99 -7.06 -1.69
CA GLY A 89 -6.74 -6.79 -0.98
C GLY A 89 -6.46 -5.32 -0.76
N LEU A 90 -5.29 -5.05 -0.22
CA LEU A 90 -4.81 -3.74 0.16
C LEU A 90 -3.41 -3.51 -0.39
N ILE A 91 -3.19 -2.35 -1.01
CA ILE A 91 -1.87 -1.82 -1.35
C ILE A 91 -1.49 -0.80 -0.28
N ARG A 92 -0.28 -0.90 0.26
CA ARG A 92 0.31 0.09 1.15
C ARG A 92 1.47 0.79 0.43
N ILE A 93 1.43 2.11 0.39
CA ILE A 93 2.48 2.95 -0.20
C ILE A 93 3.07 3.79 0.93
N ASP A 94 4.26 3.41 1.38
CA ASP A 94 4.99 4.14 2.41
C ASP A 94 5.59 5.43 1.85
N TYR A 95 5.40 6.54 2.52
CA TYR A 95 6.03 7.79 2.10
C TYR A 95 7.56 7.73 2.19
N LYS A 96 8.11 6.98 3.14
CA LYS A 96 9.57 6.75 3.23
C LYS A 96 10.13 5.99 2.04
N SER A 97 9.29 5.26 1.29
CA SER A 97 9.71 4.59 0.06
C SER A 97 9.71 5.50 -1.17
N ILE A 98 9.16 6.70 -1.04
CA ILE A 98 9.10 7.68 -2.12
C ILE A 98 10.39 8.50 -2.08
N GLN A 99 11.30 8.22 -3.01
CA GLN A 99 12.53 8.99 -3.15
C GLN A 99 12.25 10.35 -3.77
N THR A 100 12.81 11.39 -3.20
CA THR A 100 12.91 12.69 -3.88
C THR A 100 14.03 12.65 -4.91
N GLY A 101 13.93 13.46 -5.97
CA GLY A 101 14.94 13.53 -7.03
C GLY A 101 16.39 13.82 -6.57
N ASN A 102 16.58 14.25 -5.30
CA ASN A 102 17.86 14.52 -4.67
C ASN A 102 18.27 13.43 -3.66
N GLN A 103 17.74 12.21 -3.77
CA GLN A 103 18.03 11.07 -2.88
C GLN A 103 17.59 11.27 -1.41
N GLY A 104 16.75 12.25 -1.13
CA GLY A 104 16.10 12.41 0.18
C GLY A 104 14.74 11.71 0.23
N TYR A 105 14.21 11.53 1.43
CA TYR A 105 12.83 11.13 1.66
C TYR A 105 11.98 12.34 2.03
N TYR A 106 10.67 12.26 1.81
CA TYR A 106 9.79 13.32 2.29
C TYR A 106 9.73 13.30 3.82
N GLU A 107 10.12 14.41 4.44
CA GLU A 107 10.00 14.62 5.89
C GLU A 107 8.61 15.14 6.25
N GLN A 108 7.96 15.83 5.32
CA GLN A 108 6.61 16.37 5.50
C GLN A 108 5.76 16.02 4.30
N ILE A 109 4.60 15.46 4.57
CA ILE A 109 3.64 15.07 3.55
C ILE A 109 2.59 16.15 3.48
N PRO A 110 2.23 16.66 2.28
CA PRO A 110 1.17 17.64 2.11
C PRO A 110 -0.17 17.08 2.58
N GLU A 111 -1.02 17.93 3.12
CA GLU A 111 -2.38 17.57 3.54
C GLU A 111 -3.20 17.01 2.38
N ASP A 112 -3.00 17.58 1.18
CA ASP A 112 -3.61 17.14 -0.06
C ASP A 112 -2.54 16.77 -1.08
N MET A 113 -2.76 15.69 -1.81
CA MET A 113 -1.88 15.26 -2.89
C MET A 113 -2.69 14.67 -4.05
N THR A 114 -2.08 14.63 -5.21
CA THR A 114 -2.62 13.95 -6.38
C THR A 114 -1.78 12.72 -6.68
N LEU A 115 -2.45 11.59 -6.87
CA LEU A 115 -1.82 10.32 -7.22
C LEU A 115 -2.28 9.88 -8.60
N GLN A 116 -1.32 9.50 -9.45
CA GLN A 116 -1.55 8.73 -10.65
C GLN A 116 -0.91 7.36 -10.47
N LEU A 117 -1.69 6.30 -10.67
CA LEU A 117 -1.28 4.92 -10.51
C LEU A 117 -1.38 4.19 -11.84
N GLU A 118 -0.32 3.48 -12.21
CA GLU A 118 -0.30 2.55 -13.33
C GLU A 118 0.27 1.21 -12.86
N ILE A 119 -0.39 0.12 -13.25
CA ILE A 119 0.07 -1.26 -12.99
C ILE A 119 0.45 -1.88 -14.34
N PRO A 120 1.74 -1.95 -14.70
CA PRO A 120 2.18 -2.51 -15.98
C PRO A 120 2.22 -4.04 -16.00
N TYR A 121 2.30 -4.67 -14.85
CA TYR A 121 2.24 -6.13 -14.71
C TYR A 121 2.06 -6.52 -13.24
N PHE A 122 1.63 -7.75 -13.02
CA PHE A 122 1.60 -8.37 -11.69
C PHE A 122 2.00 -9.84 -11.76
N PHE A 123 2.31 -10.40 -10.61
CA PHE A 123 2.71 -11.79 -10.45
C PHE A 123 1.66 -12.55 -9.66
N LEU A 124 1.26 -13.69 -10.20
CA LEU A 124 0.51 -14.71 -9.47
C LEU A 124 1.48 -15.79 -8.99
N TYR A 125 1.16 -16.40 -7.87
CA TYR A 125 1.92 -17.50 -7.28
C TYR A 125 1.04 -18.73 -7.14
N PRO A 126 0.78 -19.46 -8.25
CA PRO A 126 -0.03 -20.66 -8.21
C PRO A 126 0.61 -21.72 -7.32
N LYS A 127 -0.21 -22.46 -6.57
CA LYS A 127 0.24 -23.52 -5.69
C LYS A 127 0.85 -24.66 -6.49
N GLY A 128 2.09 -25.02 -6.15
CA GLY A 128 2.81 -26.11 -6.83
C GLY A 128 3.28 -25.83 -8.25
N ALA A 129 3.18 -24.56 -8.71
CA ALA A 129 3.64 -24.14 -10.01
C ALA A 129 4.64 -22.96 -9.92
N SER A 130 5.27 -22.64 -11.06
CA SER A 130 6.14 -21.48 -11.15
C SER A 130 5.33 -20.19 -11.12
N LYS A 131 5.98 -19.11 -10.66
CA LYS A 131 5.43 -17.75 -10.71
C LYS A 131 4.97 -17.41 -12.13
N GLU A 132 3.75 -16.92 -12.24
CA GLU A 132 3.15 -16.43 -13.48
C GLU A 132 3.23 -14.91 -13.55
N THR A 133 3.52 -14.36 -14.73
CA THR A 133 3.54 -12.92 -14.96
C THR A 133 2.41 -12.53 -15.90
N VAL A 134 1.49 -11.74 -15.40
CA VAL A 134 0.43 -11.13 -16.21
C VAL A 134 0.86 -9.71 -16.56
N ARG A 135 1.00 -9.43 -17.87
CA ARG A 135 1.41 -8.11 -18.39
C ARG A 135 0.21 -7.42 -19.00
N GLY A 136 0.06 -6.13 -18.71
CA GLY A 136 -1.03 -5.31 -19.23
C GLY A 136 -0.78 -3.84 -18.96
N SER A 137 -1.83 -3.03 -19.07
CA SER A 137 -1.78 -1.60 -18.75
C SER A 137 -3.04 -1.20 -18.00
N TRP A 138 -2.99 -1.30 -16.68
CA TRP A 138 -4.05 -0.80 -15.80
C TRP A 138 -3.66 0.59 -15.31
N LYS A 139 -3.96 1.60 -16.13
CA LYS A 139 -3.69 3.00 -15.86
C LYS A 139 -4.94 3.67 -15.32
N PHE A 140 -4.88 4.07 -14.05
CA PHE A 140 -5.96 4.77 -13.40
C PHE A 140 -5.92 6.26 -13.74
N PRO A 141 -7.08 6.95 -13.80
CA PRO A 141 -7.10 8.40 -13.89
C PRO A 141 -6.44 9.00 -12.64
N GLU A 142 -5.93 10.20 -12.79
CA GLU A 142 -5.42 10.97 -11.65
C GLU A 142 -6.55 11.25 -10.65
N PHE A 143 -6.26 11.06 -9.36
CA PHE A 143 -7.21 11.32 -8.29
C PHE A 143 -6.54 11.98 -7.09
N SER A 144 -7.31 12.81 -6.39
CA SER A 144 -6.83 13.50 -5.21
C SER A 144 -6.96 12.62 -3.97
N ILE A 145 -5.95 12.68 -3.11
CA ILE A 145 -5.91 12.02 -1.81
C ILE A 145 -5.74 13.12 -0.77
N ALA A 146 -6.68 13.20 0.16
CA ALA A 146 -6.54 14.01 1.36
C ALA A 146 -6.07 13.15 2.53
N GLN A 147 -5.18 13.69 3.35
CA GLN A 147 -4.87 13.05 4.62
C GLN A 147 -6.12 12.98 5.48
N SER A 148 -6.30 11.85 6.12
CA SER A 148 -7.39 11.70 7.07
C SER A 148 -6.98 12.33 8.39
N ASP A 149 -7.65 13.43 8.76
CA ASP A 149 -7.54 14.04 10.09
C ASP A 149 -8.15 13.16 11.20
N LYS A 150 -8.73 12.02 10.81
CA LYS A 150 -9.51 11.19 11.71
C LYS A 150 -8.59 10.26 12.50
N GLU A 151 -8.43 10.64 13.77
CA GLU A 151 -8.25 9.70 14.87
C GLU A 151 -6.98 8.87 14.86
N MET A 152 -5.84 9.51 14.61
CA MET A 152 -4.61 8.91 15.06
C MET A 152 -4.52 9.12 16.57
N GLN A 153 -4.59 8.03 17.34
CA GLN A 153 -4.31 8.04 18.76
C GLN A 153 -2.81 7.85 18.95
N VAL A 154 -2.19 8.77 19.68
CA VAL A 154 -0.79 8.65 20.08
C VAL A 154 -0.77 8.29 21.55
N ILE A 155 -0.13 7.16 21.87
CA ILE A 155 0.09 6.69 23.23
C ILE A 155 1.57 6.86 23.52
N GLU A 156 1.93 7.91 24.24
CA GLU A 156 3.29 8.16 24.70
C GLU A 156 3.64 7.18 25.82
N ILE A 157 4.79 6.51 25.71
CA ILE A 157 5.28 5.52 26.67
C ILE A 157 6.58 6.00 27.30
N GLY A 158 7.63 6.19 26.49
CA GLY A 158 8.91 6.72 26.91
C GLY A 158 9.66 5.85 27.93
N GLU A 159 9.37 4.53 27.97
CA GLU A 159 9.96 3.61 28.95
C GLU A 159 11.07 2.76 28.32
N THR A 160 12.17 2.61 29.04
CA THR A 160 13.29 1.73 28.68
C THR A 160 13.62 0.75 29.80
N ASN A 161 14.14 -0.41 29.43
CA ASN A 161 14.71 -1.36 30.39
C ASN A 161 16.15 -0.97 30.77
N GLU A 162 16.76 -1.73 31.69
CA GLU A 162 18.14 -1.49 32.17
C GLU A 162 19.20 -1.54 31.05
N ALA A 163 18.91 -2.19 29.93
CA ALA A 163 19.79 -2.29 28.77
C ALA A 163 19.57 -1.15 27.73
N GLY A 164 18.66 -0.22 28.00
CA GLY A 164 18.36 0.92 27.14
C GLY A 164 17.40 0.64 25.99
N PHE A 165 16.82 -0.56 25.88
CA PHE A 165 15.77 -0.85 24.92
C PHE A 165 14.41 -0.51 25.50
N GLY A 166 13.52 0.01 24.68
CA GLY A 166 12.20 0.38 25.16
C GLY A 166 11.22 0.75 24.06
N LEU A 167 10.12 1.31 24.50
CA LEU A 167 9.06 1.82 23.64
C LEU A 167 8.96 3.34 23.82
N GLU A 168 9.05 4.08 22.74
CA GLU A 168 8.85 5.53 22.72
C GLU A 168 7.36 5.85 22.76
N LYS A 169 6.64 5.37 21.74
CA LYS A 169 5.20 5.59 21.57
C LYS A 169 4.56 4.53 20.69
N ILE A 170 3.24 4.49 20.73
CA ILE A 170 2.41 3.72 19.81
C ILE A 170 1.46 4.70 19.11
N GLU A 171 1.41 4.64 17.78
CA GLU A 171 0.43 5.35 16.98
C GLU A 171 -0.61 4.36 16.45
N VAL A 172 -1.88 4.64 16.70
CA VAL A 172 -3.01 3.81 16.30
C VAL A 172 -3.88 4.60 15.35
N SER A 173 -4.03 4.11 14.11
CA SER A 173 -4.96 4.61 13.11
C SER A 173 -6.06 3.57 12.85
N PRO A 174 -7.13 3.89 12.11
CA PRO A 174 -8.14 2.90 11.73
C PRO A 174 -7.62 1.71 10.91
N VAL A 175 -6.44 1.83 10.31
CA VAL A 175 -5.89 0.84 9.35
C VAL A 175 -4.57 0.23 9.78
N GLU A 176 -3.83 0.85 10.69
CA GLU A 176 -2.56 0.32 11.18
C GLU A 176 -2.25 0.72 12.61
N LEU A 177 -1.37 -0.05 13.23
CA LEU A 177 -0.75 0.24 14.51
C LEU A 177 0.77 0.30 14.26
N THR A 178 1.37 1.44 14.60
CA THR A 178 2.82 1.64 14.48
C THR A 178 3.43 1.73 15.86
N VAL A 179 4.47 0.95 16.10
CA VAL A 179 5.23 0.95 17.34
C VAL A 179 6.59 1.60 17.08
N TYR A 180 6.95 2.56 17.92
CA TYR A 180 8.25 3.22 17.89
C TYR A 180 9.10 2.70 19.04
N ASP A 181 10.20 2.07 18.65
CA ASP A 181 11.15 1.47 19.60
C ASP A 181 12.28 2.45 19.95
N ILE A 182 12.77 2.36 21.18
CA ILE A 182 13.98 3.02 21.64
C ILE A 182 15.11 2.00 21.61
N PHE A 183 16.23 2.36 20.96
CA PHE A 183 17.46 1.56 20.93
C PHE A 183 18.59 2.31 21.64
N PRO A 184 19.47 1.62 22.38
CA PRO A 184 20.68 2.22 22.93
C PRO A 184 21.57 2.78 21.81
N GLU A 185 22.25 3.91 22.07
CA GLU A 185 23.13 4.58 21.09
C GLU A 185 24.23 3.66 20.54
N ASP A 186 24.68 2.69 21.32
CA ASP A 186 25.75 1.75 20.95
C ASP A 186 25.28 0.64 19.97
N HIS A 187 24.01 0.56 19.64
CA HIS A 187 23.43 -0.44 18.73
C HIS A 187 23.22 0.06 17.29
N LEU A 188 23.53 1.31 17.00
CA LEU A 188 23.44 1.89 15.65
C LEU A 188 24.77 1.75 14.88
N VAL A 189 25.33 0.53 14.81
CA VAL A 189 26.55 0.24 14.00
C VAL A 189 26.18 -0.61 12.79
#